data_4ee55cd0256e101ecc44b18672969335
#
_entry.id   4ee55cd0256e101ecc44b18672969335
#
_cell.length_a   1.000
_cell.length_b   1.000
_cell.length_c   1.000
_cell.angle_alpha   90.00
_cell.angle_beta   90.00
_cell.angle_gamma   90.00
#
_symmetry.space_group_name_H-M   'P 1'
#
loop_
_entity.id
_entity.type
_entity.pdbx_description
1 polymer ?
#
loop_
_entity_poly.entity_id
_entity_poly.type
_entity_poly.pdbx_seq_one_letter_code
_entity_poly.pdbx_strand_id
1 'polypeptide(L)'
;MFETLPGALMRTIGVVVALLAPSDQAVAQVPPTEAGFSEIWLSGGALLGRIILRDDIRPQAQGVVDELKASGLRTLVLTGDRRTTAEHLKTELHLDEVRAELKPEEKVAAIKALSEGKNRVAMIGDGVNDAPSLAVAHVGVAMGARGSDAALEQADVVLMHDRLENFLAAFRLSQRARRIIRQNLFVSLGTVAVLVVFALIGKIPLPVGVVGHEGSTVIVVMNSLRLLFGGNSKPPA
;
A
#
# COMPACT_ATOMS: atom_id res chain seq x y z
N MET A 1 -0.98 28.92 9.47
CA MET A 1 -1.69 27.70 9.09
C MET A 1 -0.75 26.99 8.14
N PHE A 2 -0.02 26.00 8.65
CA PHE A 2 1.03 25.31 7.88
C PHE A 2 0.38 24.14 7.16
N GLU A 3 0.30 24.21 5.83
CA GLU A 3 -0.01 23.04 5.02
C GLU A 3 1.26 22.19 4.92
N THR A 4 1.19 21.00 5.49
CA THR A 4 2.24 20.00 5.41
C THR A 4 2.29 19.42 4.00
N LEU A 5 3.47 19.50 3.40
CA LEU A 5 3.79 18.87 2.11
C LEU A 5 3.61 17.35 2.21
N PRO A 6 3.13 16.68 1.16
CA PRO A 6 2.87 15.23 1.18
C PRO A 6 4.16 14.44 1.33
N GLY A 7 4.26 13.72 2.44
CA GLY A 7 5.49 13.10 2.92
C GLY A 7 5.64 11.63 2.66
N ALA A 8 5.55 11.11 1.46
CA ALA A 8 5.97 9.71 1.22
C ALA A 8 7.12 9.57 0.22
N LEU A 9 7.50 10.62 -0.44
CA LEU A 9 8.57 10.63 -1.46
C LEU A 9 9.66 11.70 -1.20
N MET A 10 9.49 12.55 -0.19
CA MET A 10 10.42 13.64 0.12
C MET A 10 11.28 13.35 1.37
N ARG A 11 12.60 13.53 1.25
CA ARG A 11 13.46 13.78 2.40
C ARG A 11 13.07 15.14 2.99
N THR A 12 12.56 15.17 4.22
CA THR A 12 12.20 16.38 4.94
C THR A 12 13.43 17.27 5.12
N ILE A 13 13.53 18.34 4.37
CA ILE A 13 14.40 19.46 4.72
C ILE A 13 13.52 20.39 5.53
N GLY A 14 13.69 20.36 6.86
CA GLY A 14 13.00 21.27 7.76
C GLY A 14 13.62 22.67 7.68
N VAL A 15 13.05 23.53 6.87
CA VAL A 15 13.33 24.98 6.91
C VAL A 15 12.03 25.68 7.19
N VAL A 16 11.87 26.23 8.39
CA VAL A 16 10.74 27.12 8.73
C VAL A 16 11.15 28.54 8.36
N VAL A 17 10.56 29.07 7.29
CA VAL A 17 10.67 30.48 6.94
C VAL A 17 9.27 31.07 6.95
N ALA A 18 9.01 32.02 7.86
CA ALA A 18 7.77 32.78 7.84
C ALA A 18 7.81 33.77 6.65
N LEU A 19 6.91 33.60 5.70
CA LEU A 19 6.91 34.36 4.46
C LEU A 19 5.64 35.19 4.32
N LEU A 20 5.83 36.47 4.03
CA LEU A 20 4.82 37.30 3.40
C LEU A 20 4.68 36.79 1.95
N ALA A 21 3.47 36.46 1.52
CA ALA A 21 3.24 36.02 0.15
C ALA A 21 3.74 37.06 -0.85
N PRO A 22 4.51 36.66 -1.88
CA PRO A 22 4.90 37.60 -2.93
C PRO A 22 3.67 38.15 -3.65
N SER A 23 3.75 39.37 -4.15
CA SER A 23 2.65 39.89 -4.96
C SER A 23 2.52 39.07 -6.25
N ASP A 24 1.30 38.77 -6.67
CA ASP A 24 1.01 38.01 -7.90
C ASP A 24 1.73 38.57 -9.13
N GLN A 25 1.96 39.90 -9.18
CA GLN A 25 2.67 40.56 -10.25
C GLN A 25 4.16 40.21 -10.30
N ALA A 26 4.82 40.01 -9.14
CA ALA A 26 6.25 39.62 -9.10
C ALA A 26 6.45 38.18 -9.55
N VAL A 27 5.52 37.28 -9.22
CA VAL A 27 5.53 35.88 -9.62
C VAL A 27 5.28 35.71 -11.12
N ALA A 28 4.39 36.53 -11.69
CA ALA A 28 4.04 36.48 -13.12
C ALA A 28 5.19 36.83 -14.07
N GLN A 29 6.26 37.48 -13.58
CA GLN A 29 7.43 37.86 -14.38
C GLN A 29 8.47 36.72 -14.47
N VAL A 30 8.30 35.64 -13.71
CA VAL A 30 9.23 34.51 -13.72
C VAL A 30 8.66 33.39 -14.58
N PRO A 31 9.46 32.80 -15.49
CA PRO A 31 8.97 31.72 -16.33
C PRO A 31 8.45 30.55 -15.48
N PRO A 32 7.34 29.91 -15.90
CA PRO A 32 6.76 28.79 -15.19
C PRO A 32 7.77 27.63 -15.07
N THR A 33 7.70 26.90 -13.98
CA THR A 33 8.52 25.72 -13.74
C THR A 33 8.06 24.56 -14.61
N GLU A 34 8.99 23.77 -15.11
CA GLU A 34 8.70 22.58 -15.91
C GLU A 34 7.82 21.56 -15.14
N ALA A 35 7.11 20.73 -15.87
CA ALA A 35 6.30 19.66 -15.29
C ALA A 35 7.18 18.68 -14.47
N GLY A 36 6.69 18.26 -13.29
CA GLY A 36 7.45 17.37 -12.39
C GLY A 36 8.31 18.11 -11.36
N PHE A 37 8.29 19.44 -11.35
CA PHE A 37 8.96 20.23 -10.33
C PHE A 37 7.97 21.00 -9.47
N SER A 38 8.25 21.06 -8.17
CA SER A 38 7.59 21.92 -7.19
C SER A 38 8.45 23.14 -6.93
N GLU A 39 7.82 24.29 -6.57
CA GLU A 39 8.57 25.52 -6.33
C GLU A 39 8.17 26.17 -5.01
N ILE A 40 9.15 26.73 -4.32
CA ILE A 40 9.00 27.52 -3.11
C ILE A 40 9.52 28.92 -3.41
N TRP A 41 8.67 29.92 -3.19
CA TRP A 41 8.98 31.30 -3.39
C TRP A 41 9.49 31.94 -2.09
N LEU A 42 10.60 32.64 -2.17
CA LEU A 42 11.16 33.43 -1.08
C LEU A 42 10.83 34.89 -1.30
N SER A 43 10.15 35.52 -0.33
CA SER A 43 9.75 36.91 -0.40
C SER A 43 10.02 37.61 0.94
N GLY A 44 10.53 38.84 0.88
CA GLY A 44 10.79 39.71 2.03
C GLY A 44 10.28 41.13 1.76
N GLY A 45 9.06 41.25 1.17
CA GLY A 45 8.52 42.53 0.65
C GLY A 45 8.81 42.71 -0.84
N ALA A 46 9.91 42.18 -1.33
CA ALA A 46 10.24 41.95 -2.72
C ALA A 46 10.50 40.50 -2.97
N LEU A 47 10.40 40.04 -4.21
CA LEU A 47 10.77 38.66 -4.56
C LEU A 47 12.30 38.50 -4.41
N LEU A 48 12.73 37.63 -3.48
CA LEU A 48 14.13 37.35 -3.19
C LEU A 48 14.67 36.18 -4.01
N GLY A 49 13.83 35.21 -4.32
CA GLY A 49 14.26 34.04 -5.08
C GLY A 49 13.19 32.95 -5.18
N ARG A 50 13.54 31.90 -5.92
CA ARG A 50 12.74 30.70 -6.12
C ARG A 50 13.62 29.47 -5.88
N ILE A 51 13.14 28.54 -5.05
CA ILE A 51 13.75 27.23 -4.89
C ILE A 51 12.92 26.25 -5.70
N ILE A 52 13.56 25.54 -6.62
CA ILE A 52 12.93 24.51 -7.43
C ILE A 52 13.26 23.17 -6.80
N LEU A 53 12.24 22.39 -6.49
CA LEU A 53 12.34 21.05 -5.94
C LEU A 53 11.93 20.05 -7.00
N ARG A 54 12.68 18.99 -7.15
CA ARG A 54 12.32 17.87 -7.99
C ARG A 54 11.90 16.70 -7.12
N ASP A 55 10.72 16.18 -7.37
CA ASP A 55 10.26 14.93 -6.78
C ASP A 55 10.85 13.77 -7.61
N ASP A 56 11.93 13.18 -7.11
CA ASP A 56 12.52 12.03 -7.77
C ASP A 56 11.72 10.76 -7.42
N ILE A 57 11.19 10.12 -8.46
CA ILE A 57 10.57 8.81 -8.36
C ILE A 57 11.67 7.79 -8.02
N ARG A 58 11.42 6.97 -7.01
CA ARG A 58 12.39 5.93 -6.62
C ARG A 58 12.59 4.95 -7.79
N PRO A 59 13.83 4.60 -8.16
CA PRO A 59 14.10 3.74 -9.32
C PRO A 59 13.37 2.39 -9.29
N GLN A 60 13.06 1.88 -8.10
CA GLN A 60 12.38 0.59 -7.92
C GLN A 60 10.85 0.69 -8.03
N ALA A 61 10.28 1.91 -7.95
CA ALA A 61 8.83 2.09 -7.86
C ALA A 61 8.09 1.56 -9.11
N GLN A 62 8.61 1.82 -10.29
CA GLN A 62 8.05 1.33 -11.55
C GLN A 62 7.99 -0.20 -11.57
N GLY A 63 9.10 -0.88 -11.23
CA GLY A 63 9.14 -2.33 -11.21
C GLY A 63 8.12 -2.95 -10.23
N VAL A 64 7.90 -2.32 -9.07
CA VAL A 64 6.88 -2.77 -8.11
C VAL A 64 5.48 -2.59 -8.67
N VAL A 65 5.17 -1.46 -9.31
CA VAL A 65 3.87 -1.20 -9.94
C VAL A 65 3.60 -2.23 -11.04
N ASP A 66 4.58 -2.49 -11.92
CA ASP A 66 4.45 -3.46 -13.00
C ASP A 66 4.19 -4.87 -12.46
N GLU A 67 4.85 -5.27 -11.36
CA GLU A 67 4.60 -6.56 -10.71
C GLU A 67 3.22 -6.66 -10.04
N LEU A 68 2.72 -5.58 -9.45
CA LEU A 68 1.37 -5.52 -8.91
C LEU A 68 0.33 -5.69 -10.02
N LYS A 69 0.52 -5.02 -11.15
CA LYS A 69 -0.32 -5.16 -12.35
C LYS A 69 -0.25 -6.57 -12.93
N ALA A 70 0.93 -7.15 -13.04
CA ALA A 70 1.10 -8.55 -13.47
C ALA A 70 0.39 -9.55 -12.53
N SER A 71 0.21 -9.17 -11.25
CA SER A 71 -0.56 -9.93 -10.28
C SER A 71 -2.08 -9.74 -10.38
N GLY A 72 -2.55 -8.97 -11.38
CA GLY A 72 -3.97 -8.69 -11.64
C GLY A 72 -4.55 -7.56 -10.79
N LEU A 73 -3.71 -6.74 -10.16
CA LEU A 73 -4.15 -5.57 -9.41
C LEU A 73 -4.22 -4.35 -10.32
N ARG A 74 -5.25 -3.54 -10.13
CA ARG A 74 -5.35 -2.21 -10.71
C ARG A 74 -4.65 -1.22 -9.79
N THR A 75 -3.80 -0.36 -10.37
CA THR A 75 -3.00 0.61 -9.66
C THR A 75 -3.54 2.02 -9.86
N LEU A 76 -3.79 2.73 -8.76
CA LEU A 76 -4.39 4.04 -8.73
C LEU A 76 -3.63 4.94 -7.74
N VAL A 77 -3.36 6.18 -8.11
CA VAL A 77 -2.83 7.20 -7.20
C VAL A 77 -3.88 8.26 -6.93
N LEU A 78 -4.07 8.58 -5.63
CA LEU A 78 -4.90 9.68 -5.15
C LEU A 78 -3.98 10.72 -4.53
N THR A 79 -3.88 11.89 -5.14
CA THR A 79 -2.97 12.94 -4.67
C THR A 79 -3.65 14.31 -4.60
N GLY A 80 -3.17 15.16 -3.68
CA GLY A 80 -3.53 16.57 -3.65
C GLY A 80 -2.70 17.43 -4.59
N ASP A 81 -1.70 16.85 -5.27
CA ASP A 81 -0.81 17.57 -6.17
C ASP A 81 -1.52 18.04 -7.43
N ARG A 82 -0.87 18.97 -8.14
CA ARG A 82 -1.36 19.49 -9.43
C ARG A 82 -1.49 18.38 -10.45
N ARG A 83 -2.50 18.50 -11.31
CA ARG A 83 -2.78 17.51 -12.36
C ARG A 83 -1.57 17.22 -13.26
N THR A 84 -0.78 18.23 -13.60
CA THR A 84 0.42 18.05 -14.43
C THR A 84 1.46 17.13 -13.78
N THR A 85 1.72 17.28 -12.49
CA THR A 85 2.62 16.42 -11.72
C THR A 85 2.07 15.00 -11.62
N ALA A 86 0.78 14.87 -11.36
CA ALA A 86 0.11 13.58 -11.26
C ALA A 86 0.11 12.80 -12.59
N GLU A 87 -0.13 13.46 -13.72
CA GLU A 87 -0.07 12.82 -15.05
C GLU A 87 1.37 12.41 -15.44
N HIS A 88 2.36 13.19 -15.04
CA HIS A 88 3.77 12.79 -15.19
C HIS A 88 4.05 11.51 -14.39
N LEU A 89 3.63 11.45 -13.13
CA LEU A 89 3.76 10.26 -12.28
C LEU A 89 3.04 9.04 -12.89
N LYS A 90 1.85 9.24 -13.45
CA LYS A 90 1.10 8.18 -14.14
C LYS A 90 1.88 7.60 -15.31
N THR A 91 2.50 8.44 -16.10
CA THR A 91 3.28 8.03 -17.27
C THR A 91 4.55 7.29 -16.86
N GLU A 92 5.32 7.84 -15.92
CA GLU A 92 6.58 7.27 -15.45
C GLU A 92 6.40 5.93 -14.74
N LEU A 93 5.34 5.79 -13.95
CA LEU A 93 5.04 4.57 -13.19
C LEU A 93 4.07 3.63 -13.89
N HIS A 94 3.63 3.93 -15.11
CA HIS A 94 2.65 3.12 -15.85
C HIS A 94 1.36 2.85 -15.06
N LEU A 95 0.87 3.82 -14.28
CA LEU A 95 -0.34 3.66 -13.48
C LEU A 95 -1.59 3.55 -14.36
N ASP A 96 -2.57 2.76 -13.88
CA ASP A 96 -3.84 2.62 -14.60
C ASP A 96 -4.69 3.90 -14.51
N GLU A 97 -4.66 4.57 -13.35
CA GLU A 97 -5.42 5.78 -13.09
C GLU A 97 -4.69 6.72 -12.13
N VAL A 98 -4.90 8.02 -12.28
CA VAL A 98 -4.51 9.04 -11.31
C VAL A 98 -5.66 10.00 -11.08
N ARG A 99 -5.87 10.40 -9.85
CA ARG A 99 -6.79 11.48 -9.44
C ARG A 99 -6.00 12.51 -8.67
N ALA A 100 -5.92 13.69 -9.24
CA ALA A 100 -5.13 14.82 -8.74
C ALA A 100 -6.01 15.86 -8.06
N GLU A 101 -5.38 16.81 -7.37
CA GLU A 101 -6.01 17.98 -6.76
C GLU A 101 -7.09 17.61 -5.74
N LEU A 102 -6.97 16.44 -5.11
CA LEU A 102 -7.96 15.94 -4.16
C LEU A 102 -7.71 16.49 -2.75
N LYS A 103 -8.77 16.98 -2.14
CA LYS A 103 -8.81 17.24 -0.70
C LYS A 103 -8.91 15.94 0.09
N PRO A 104 -8.56 15.93 1.39
CA PRO A 104 -8.63 14.71 2.21
C PRO A 104 -10.00 14.01 2.18
N GLU A 105 -11.09 14.79 2.23
CA GLU A 105 -12.45 14.25 2.18
C GLU A 105 -12.78 13.60 0.81
N GLU A 106 -12.23 14.16 -0.26
CA GLU A 106 -12.42 13.65 -1.62
C GLU A 106 -11.65 12.34 -1.83
N LYS A 107 -10.46 12.19 -1.20
CA LYS A 107 -9.75 10.91 -1.17
C LYS A 107 -10.58 9.82 -0.48
N VAL A 108 -11.17 10.13 0.68
CA VAL A 108 -12.07 9.22 1.40
C VAL A 108 -13.27 8.83 0.53
N ALA A 109 -13.91 9.80 -0.12
CA ALA A 109 -15.03 9.55 -1.01
C ALA A 109 -14.64 8.67 -2.20
N ALA A 110 -13.46 8.92 -2.79
CA ALA A 110 -12.93 8.12 -3.89
C ALA A 110 -12.70 6.66 -3.48
N ILE A 111 -12.14 6.40 -2.28
CA ILE A 111 -11.91 5.05 -1.79
C ILE A 111 -13.23 4.34 -1.51
N LYS A 112 -14.21 5.02 -0.92
CA LYS A 112 -15.55 4.45 -0.70
C LYS A 112 -16.19 4.04 -2.03
N ALA A 113 -16.18 4.92 -3.04
CA ALA A 113 -16.70 4.62 -4.36
C ALA A 113 -15.97 3.45 -5.04
N LEU A 114 -14.64 3.36 -4.91
CA LEU A 114 -13.85 2.24 -5.41
C LEU A 114 -14.17 0.93 -4.68
N SER A 115 -14.55 1.00 -3.41
CA SER A 115 -14.87 -0.14 -2.54
C SER A 115 -16.27 -0.69 -2.77
N GLU A 116 -17.10 -0.01 -3.54
CA GLU A 116 -18.45 -0.46 -3.86
C GLU A 116 -18.45 -1.74 -4.71
N GLY A 117 -19.45 -2.56 -4.48
CA GLY A 117 -19.62 -3.81 -5.21
C GLY A 117 -18.67 -4.92 -4.75
N LYS A 118 -18.03 -5.60 -5.72
CA LYS A 118 -17.13 -6.74 -5.46
C LYS A 118 -15.65 -6.35 -5.38
N ASN A 119 -15.33 -5.08 -5.56
CA ASN A 119 -13.96 -4.61 -5.55
C ASN A 119 -13.38 -4.66 -4.12
N ARG A 120 -12.10 -5.01 -4.02
CA ARG A 120 -11.33 -4.97 -2.79
C ARG A 120 -10.23 -3.93 -2.94
N VAL A 121 -10.23 -2.94 -2.08
CA VAL A 121 -9.31 -1.80 -2.13
C VAL A 121 -8.30 -1.93 -1.01
N ALA A 122 -7.01 -1.88 -1.34
CA ALA A 122 -5.95 -1.63 -0.40
C ALA A 122 -5.48 -0.18 -0.58
N MET A 123 -5.46 0.59 0.50
CA MET A 123 -4.91 1.95 0.54
C MET A 123 -3.54 1.90 1.17
N ILE A 124 -2.56 2.50 0.51
CA ILE A 124 -1.19 2.66 1.03
C ILE A 124 -0.96 4.15 1.22
N GLY A 125 -0.56 4.55 2.42
CA GLY A 125 -0.30 5.96 2.75
C GLY A 125 0.77 6.10 3.83
N ASP A 126 1.33 7.29 3.98
CA ASP A 126 2.28 7.62 5.05
C ASP A 126 1.59 7.91 6.40
N GLY A 127 0.31 8.06 6.36
CA GLY A 127 -0.56 8.09 7.51
C GLY A 127 -0.75 9.45 8.19
N VAL A 128 -0.04 10.48 7.82
CA VAL A 128 -0.21 11.79 8.48
C VAL A 128 -1.56 12.40 8.09
N ASN A 129 -1.82 12.49 6.78
CA ASN A 129 -3.07 13.04 6.23
C ASN A 129 -4.00 11.96 5.68
N ASP A 130 -3.53 10.73 5.57
CA ASP A 130 -4.25 9.64 4.93
C ASP A 130 -4.96 8.70 5.93
N ALA A 131 -4.84 8.94 7.25
CA ALA A 131 -5.48 8.11 8.29
C ALA A 131 -6.98 7.86 8.04
N PRO A 132 -7.81 8.87 7.69
CA PRO A 132 -9.22 8.63 7.37
C PRO A 132 -9.42 7.78 6.11
N SER A 133 -8.50 7.89 5.15
CA SER A 133 -8.51 7.10 3.92
C SER A 133 -8.10 5.65 4.15
N LEU A 134 -7.13 5.41 5.03
CA LEU A 134 -6.73 4.07 5.47
C LEU A 134 -7.88 3.35 6.16
N ALA A 135 -8.58 4.04 7.07
CA ALA A 135 -9.70 3.47 7.83
C ALA A 135 -10.91 3.03 6.98
N VAL A 136 -11.14 3.64 5.82
CA VAL A 136 -12.28 3.30 4.95
C VAL A 136 -11.94 2.29 3.86
N ALA A 137 -10.68 1.97 3.67
CA ALA A 137 -10.24 0.95 2.74
C ALA A 137 -10.57 -0.46 3.28
N HIS A 138 -10.57 -1.48 2.40
CA HIS A 138 -10.68 -2.88 2.87
C HIS A 138 -9.42 -3.36 3.56
N VAL A 139 -8.27 -2.79 3.21
CA VAL A 139 -6.97 -2.98 3.86
C VAL A 139 -6.26 -1.65 3.86
N GLY A 140 -6.07 -1.07 5.03
CA GLY A 140 -5.23 0.11 5.25
C GLY A 140 -3.78 -0.30 5.50
N VAL A 141 -2.85 0.27 4.76
CA VAL A 141 -1.42 -0.01 4.87
C VAL A 141 -0.68 1.29 5.17
N ALA A 142 -0.16 1.43 6.37
CA ALA A 142 0.68 2.56 6.75
C ALA A 142 2.15 2.28 6.40
N MET A 143 2.82 3.28 5.82
CA MET A 143 4.24 3.24 5.47
C MET A 143 5.06 4.09 6.44
N GLY A 144 6.22 3.55 6.83
CA GLY A 144 7.21 4.23 7.66
C GLY A 144 7.00 4.07 9.16
N ALA A 145 8.08 3.81 9.89
CA ALA A 145 8.10 3.73 11.35
C ALA A 145 7.84 5.09 12.05
N ARG A 146 7.74 6.17 11.28
CA ARG A 146 7.47 7.54 11.73
C ARG A 146 6.07 8.03 11.33
N GLY A 147 5.18 7.12 10.92
CA GLY A 147 3.78 7.44 10.69
C GLY A 147 3.18 8.09 11.94
N SER A 148 2.20 8.97 11.78
CA SER A 148 1.49 9.52 12.92
C SER A 148 0.85 8.37 13.73
N ASP A 149 0.82 8.49 15.06
CA ASP A 149 0.15 7.51 15.92
C ASP A 149 -1.27 7.22 15.41
N ALA A 150 -1.96 8.23 14.91
CA ALA A 150 -3.29 8.09 14.31
C ALA A 150 -3.34 7.16 13.09
N ALA A 151 -2.29 7.12 12.28
CA ALA A 151 -2.25 6.22 11.12
C ALA A 151 -1.92 4.80 11.52
N LEU A 152 -1.02 4.63 12.50
CA LEU A 152 -0.69 3.32 13.04
C LEU A 152 -1.92 2.66 13.68
N GLU A 153 -2.79 3.45 14.33
CA GLU A 153 -4.04 2.98 14.91
C GLU A 153 -5.10 2.59 13.87
N GLN A 154 -5.09 3.23 12.70
CA GLN A 154 -6.10 3.00 11.65
C GLN A 154 -5.66 2.00 10.58
N ALA A 155 -4.40 1.62 10.54
CA ALA A 155 -3.87 0.70 9.54
C ALA A 155 -3.98 -0.76 9.98
N ASP A 156 -4.40 -1.62 9.04
CA ASP A 156 -4.39 -3.08 9.24
C ASP A 156 -2.97 -3.66 9.11
N VAL A 157 -2.11 -2.99 8.35
CA VAL A 157 -0.73 -3.40 8.09
C VAL A 157 0.19 -2.20 8.24
N VAL A 158 1.28 -2.38 8.97
CA VAL A 158 2.33 -1.35 9.12
C VAL A 158 3.62 -1.85 8.50
N LEU A 159 4.12 -1.12 7.51
CA LEU A 159 5.42 -1.37 6.90
C LEU A 159 6.48 -0.53 7.62
N MET A 160 7.39 -1.21 8.33
CA MET A 160 8.41 -0.56 9.17
C MET A 160 9.38 0.34 8.40
N HIS A 161 9.50 0.15 7.11
CA HIS A 161 10.34 0.94 6.22
C HIS A 161 9.51 1.53 5.10
N ASP A 162 9.87 2.71 4.67
CA ASP A 162 9.27 3.46 3.57
C ASP A 162 9.61 2.84 2.20
N ARG A 163 9.28 1.56 2.02
CA ARG A 163 9.63 0.78 0.82
C ARG A 163 8.41 0.06 0.29
N LEU A 164 8.02 0.43 -0.93
CA LEU A 164 6.86 -0.17 -1.61
C LEU A 164 7.08 -1.67 -1.93
N GLU A 165 8.34 -2.10 -2.04
CA GLU A 165 8.72 -3.50 -2.21
C GLU A 165 8.26 -4.37 -1.04
N ASN A 166 8.21 -3.81 0.17
CA ASN A 166 7.71 -4.53 1.34
C ASN A 166 6.22 -4.81 1.23
N PHE A 167 5.44 -3.91 0.63
CA PHE A 167 4.03 -4.16 0.32
C PHE A 167 3.89 -5.31 -0.67
N LEU A 168 4.66 -5.32 -1.75
CA LEU A 168 4.64 -6.39 -2.73
C LEU A 168 5.02 -7.74 -2.10
N ALA A 169 6.02 -7.76 -1.22
CA ALA A 169 6.43 -8.97 -0.49
C ALA A 169 5.31 -9.47 0.44
N ALA A 170 4.66 -8.57 1.19
CA ALA A 170 3.53 -8.89 2.05
C ALA A 170 2.32 -9.41 1.24
N PHE A 171 2.03 -8.80 0.10
CA PHE A 171 0.97 -9.23 -0.80
C PHE A 171 1.23 -10.65 -1.33
N ARG A 172 2.45 -10.93 -1.82
CA ARG A 172 2.84 -12.28 -2.27
C ARG A 172 2.75 -13.32 -1.16
N LEU A 173 3.19 -12.96 0.04
CA LEU A 173 3.10 -13.82 1.21
C LEU A 173 1.63 -14.14 1.55
N SER A 174 0.75 -13.13 1.52
CA SER A 174 -0.68 -13.32 1.78
C SER A 174 -1.35 -14.25 0.77
N GLN A 175 -1.01 -14.13 -0.51
CA GLN A 175 -1.48 -15.02 -1.58
C GLN A 175 -1.04 -16.46 -1.35
N ARG A 176 0.21 -16.66 -0.93
CA ARG A 176 0.78 -17.97 -0.62
C ARG A 176 0.12 -18.57 0.63
N ALA A 177 -0.03 -17.78 1.68
CA ALA A 177 -0.73 -18.18 2.90
C ALA A 177 -2.15 -18.63 2.61
N ARG A 178 -2.91 -17.84 1.84
CA ARG A 178 -4.27 -18.17 1.42
C ARG A 178 -4.35 -19.52 0.69
N ARG A 179 -3.38 -19.82 -0.17
CA ARG A 179 -3.32 -21.11 -0.88
C ARG A 179 -3.09 -22.27 0.09
N ILE A 180 -2.16 -22.11 1.03
CA ILE A 180 -1.86 -23.15 2.03
C ILE A 180 -3.05 -23.36 2.98
N ILE A 181 -3.71 -22.27 3.43
CA ILE A 181 -4.92 -22.36 4.26
C ILE A 181 -6.01 -23.15 3.54
N ARG A 182 -6.25 -22.89 2.25
CA ARG A 182 -7.25 -23.63 1.47
C ARG A 182 -6.89 -25.11 1.34
N GLN A 183 -5.60 -25.44 1.13
CA GLN A 183 -5.14 -26.82 1.10
C GLN A 183 -5.36 -27.51 2.44
N ASN A 184 -5.00 -26.86 3.54
CA ASN A 184 -5.17 -27.38 4.89
C ASN A 184 -6.67 -27.63 5.22
N LEU A 185 -7.50 -26.69 4.85
CA LEU A 185 -8.96 -26.82 5.05
C LEU A 185 -9.50 -28.01 4.27
N PHE A 186 -9.08 -28.19 3.02
CA PHE A 186 -9.50 -29.32 2.18
C PHE A 186 -9.02 -30.66 2.76
N VAL A 187 -7.77 -30.75 3.20
CA VAL A 187 -7.21 -31.97 3.83
C VAL A 187 -7.96 -32.29 5.12
N SER A 188 -8.12 -31.29 6.01
CA SER A 188 -8.78 -31.50 7.30
C SER A 188 -10.24 -31.93 7.16
N LEU A 189 -11.04 -31.14 6.42
CA LEU A 189 -12.46 -31.46 6.21
C LEU A 189 -12.66 -32.75 5.41
N GLY A 190 -11.82 -32.98 4.40
CA GLY A 190 -11.86 -34.20 3.59
C GLY A 190 -11.59 -35.45 4.45
N THR A 191 -10.56 -35.41 5.29
CA THR A 191 -10.25 -36.52 6.21
C THR A 191 -11.40 -36.78 7.17
N VAL A 192 -11.94 -35.71 7.79
CA VAL A 192 -13.09 -35.87 8.71
C VAL A 192 -14.29 -36.48 7.99
N ALA A 193 -14.63 -35.98 6.80
CA ALA A 193 -15.75 -36.50 6.02
C ALA A 193 -15.58 -38.01 5.69
N VAL A 194 -14.39 -38.40 5.26
CA VAL A 194 -14.07 -39.81 4.99
C VAL A 194 -14.19 -40.67 6.25
N LEU A 195 -13.60 -40.23 7.37
CA LEU A 195 -13.67 -40.97 8.63
C LEU A 195 -15.12 -41.13 9.14
N VAL A 196 -15.95 -40.08 9.02
CA VAL A 196 -17.36 -40.12 9.41
C VAL A 196 -18.12 -41.13 8.56
N VAL A 197 -17.97 -41.11 7.23
CA VAL A 197 -18.67 -42.05 6.33
C VAL A 197 -18.27 -43.52 6.69
N PHE A 198 -17.00 -43.82 6.87
CA PHE A 198 -16.57 -45.16 7.23
C PHE A 198 -16.99 -45.57 8.64
N ALA A 199 -17.07 -44.65 9.60
CA ALA A 199 -17.56 -44.91 10.94
C ALA A 199 -19.06 -45.27 10.91
N LEU A 200 -19.87 -44.56 10.12
CA LEU A 200 -21.29 -44.83 9.95
C LEU A 200 -21.56 -46.20 9.31
N ILE A 201 -20.67 -46.67 8.44
CA ILE A 201 -20.75 -48.02 7.82
C ILE A 201 -20.23 -49.10 8.78
N GLY A 202 -19.69 -48.71 9.93
CA GLY A 202 -19.15 -49.68 10.93
C GLY A 202 -17.86 -50.36 10.51
N LYS A 203 -17.10 -49.80 9.54
CA LYS A 203 -15.93 -50.45 8.96
C LYS A 203 -14.60 -49.89 9.48
N ILE A 204 -14.62 -48.94 10.42
CA ILE A 204 -13.34 -48.39 10.99
C ILE A 204 -13.20 -48.85 12.44
N PRO A 205 -12.14 -49.58 12.77
CA PRO A 205 -11.68 -49.79 14.14
C PRO A 205 -11.25 -48.43 14.75
N LEU A 206 -11.54 -48.23 16.04
CA LEU A 206 -11.23 -46.97 16.75
C LEU A 206 -9.75 -46.51 16.57
N PRO A 207 -8.74 -47.41 16.65
CA PRO A 207 -7.34 -46.99 16.45
C PRO A 207 -7.08 -46.39 15.07
N VAL A 208 -7.71 -46.90 14.02
CA VAL A 208 -7.54 -46.38 12.64
C VAL A 208 -8.17 -45.02 12.51
N GLY A 209 -9.33 -44.80 13.15
CA GLY A 209 -9.96 -43.45 13.20
C GLY A 209 -9.06 -42.43 13.88
N VAL A 210 -8.47 -42.77 15.01
CA VAL A 210 -7.53 -41.91 15.74
C VAL A 210 -6.29 -41.60 14.92
N VAL A 211 -5.64 -42.61 14.36
CA VAL A 211 -4.43 -42.42 13.52
C VAL A 211 -4.74 -41.60 12.28
N GLY A 212 -5.90 -41.77 11.66
CA GLY A 212 -6.33 -40.95 10.51
C GLY A 212 -6.55 -39.48 10.88
N HIS A 213 -7.15 -39.23 12.02
CA HIS A 213 -7.39 -37.87 12.50
C HIS A 213 -6.08 -37.15 12.88
N GLU A 214 -5.26 -37.78 13.75
CA GLU A 214 -3.99 -37.22 14.19
C GLU A 214 -2.99 -37.10 13.01
N GLY A 215 -2.97 -38.08 12.11
CA GLY A 215 -2.16 -38.05 10.90
C GLY A 215 -2.50 -36.84 10.00
N SER A 216 -3.78 -36.52 9.85
CA SER A 216 -4.21 -35.34 9.10
C SER A 216 -3.72 -34.03 9.73
N THR A 217 -3.72 -33.95 11.06
CA THR A 217 -3.20 -32.80 11.81
C THR A 217 -1.70 -32.60 11.56
N VAL A 218 -0.93 -33.67 11.59
CA VAL A 218 0.52 -33.63 11.27
C VAL A 218 0.74 -33.11 9.83
N ILE A 219 -0.03 -33.63 8.87
CA ILE A 219 0.06 -33.19 7.46
C ILE A 219 -0.24 -31.69 7.34
N VAL A 220 -1.28 -31.18 7.99
CA VAL A 220 -1.66 -29.77 7.99
C VAL A 220 -0.55 -28.91 8.59
N VAL A 221 0.04 -29.32 9.70
CA VAL A 221 1.18 -28.63 10.33
C VAL A 221 2.38 -28.59 9.38
N MET A 222 2.77 -29.72 8.83
CA MET A 222 3.89 -29.81 7.88
C MET A 222 3.65 -28.94 6.64
N ASN A 223 2.43 -28.92 6.10
CA ASN A 223 2.09 -28.04 4.99
C ASN A 223 2.19 -26.57 5.36
N SER A 224 1.81 -26.19 6.60
CA SER A 224 1.90 -24.81 7.10
C SER A 224 3.35 -24.35 7.25
N LEU A 225 4.26 -25.23 7.65
CA LEU A 225 5.71 -24.93 7.76
C LEU A 225 6.34 -24.52 6.41
N ARG A 226 5.72 -24.85 5.29
CA ARG A 226 6.16 -24.39 3.96
C ARG A 226 6.14 -22.88 3.80
N LEU A 227 5.38 -22.15 4.65
CA LEU A 227 5.43 -20.69 4.67
C LEU A 227 6.79 -20.17 5.15
N LEU A 228 7.44 -20.87 6.08
CA LEU A 228 8.75 -20.47 6.62
C LEU A 228 9.88 -20.64 5.61
N PHE A 229 9.79 -21.68 4.77
CA PHE A 229 10.87 -22.04 3.84
C PHE A 229 10.77 -21.37 2.45
N GLY A 230 9.77 -20.56 2.20
CA GLY A 230 9.55 -19.95 0.90
C GLY A 230 9.76 -18.45 0.83
N GLY A 231 10.39 -17.86 1.83
CA GLY A 231 10.65 -16.42 1.93
C GLY A 231 11.94 -15.95 1.26
N ASN A 232 12.60 -16.76 0.44
CA ASN A 232 13.86 -16.38 -0.22
C ASN A 232 13.65 -15.68 -1.58
N SER A 233 12.71 -14.73 -1.67
CA SER A 233 12.87 -13.66 -2.66
C SER A 233 13.83 -12.64 -2.02
N LYS A 234 15.12 -12.71 -2.39
CA LYS A 234 16.10 -11.67 -2.10
C LYS A 234 15.42 -10.32 -2.36
N PRO A 235 15.49 -9.35 -1.42
CA PRO A 235 15.16 -7.99 -1.78
C PRO A 235 16.08 -7.60 -2.95
N PRO A 236 15.58 -6.90 -3.97
CA PRO A 236 16.44 -6.32 -4.98
C PRO A 236 17.47 -5.43 -4.26
N ALA A 237 18.71 -5.55 -4.68
CA ALA A 237 19.89 -4.87 -4.12
C ALA A 237 19.78 -3.36 -4.26
#